data_25f97528c1682991512660df183e8ec8
#
_entry.id   25f97528c1682991512660df183e8ec8
#
_cell.length_a   1.000
_cell.length_b   1.000
_cell.length_c   1.000
_cell.angle_alpha   90.00
_cell.angle_beta   90.00
_cell.angle_gamma   90.00
#
_symmetry.space_group_name_H-M   'P 1'
#
loop_
_entity.id
_entity.type
_entity.pdbx_description
1 polymer ?
#
loop_
_entity_poly.entity_id
_entity_poly.type
_entity_poly.pdbx_seq_one_letter_code
_entity_poly.pdbx_strand_id
1 'polypeptide(L)'
;AKEQAQIMGREYITVVCMEGPEYYTLQGVAKVGKGSCEISGDNFMMLDLPGGKQGVALSDGMGSGERACRESTLVIELLEELLEAGFPEKMAIQMINTTLVMGREEIHYSTIDMCVFDLYSGIGEFLKAGASSTFIKKKDTIEHLRSTSLPIGVVHKLDVDHAKRQLEDGDFVIMVTDGIMDALPVGEQDVLLETIIKGTAIINPKEMAEHILKQVLN
;
A
#
# COMPACT_ATOMS: atom_id res chain seq x y z
N ALA A 1 -8.92 -1.55 -26.43
CA ALA A 1 -8.45 -1.87 -27.79
C ALA A 1 -9.47 -1.51 -28.89
N LYS A 2 -10.18 -0.35 -28.76
CA LYS A 2 -11.12 0.12 -29.79
C LYS A 2 -10.44 0.92 -30.94
N GLU A 3 -9.15 1.11 -30.95
CA GLU A 3 -8.54 2.16 -31.78
C GLU A 3 -7.68 1.70 -32.96
N GLN A 4 -7.62 0.43 -33.28
CA GLN A 4 -6.79 -0.02 -34.42
C GLN A 4 -7.45 -1.00 -35.40
N ALA A 5 -8.75 -0.89 -35.62
CA ALA A 5 -9.32 -1.48 -36.81
C ALA A 5 -9.14 -0.50 -37.98
N GLN A 6 -7.96 -0.43 -38.56
CA GLN A 6 -7.81 0.16 -39.93
C GLN A 6 -8.51 -0.77 -40.91
N ILE A 7 -9.63 -0.31 -41.43
CA ILE A 7 -10.27 -0.92 -42.60
C ILE A 7 -9.36 -0.67 -43.78
N MET A 8 -8.41 -1.54 -44.00
CA MET A 8 -7.72 -1.65 -45.26
C MET A 8 -8.62 -2.46 -46.17
N GLY A 9 -9.24 -1.83 -47.19
CA GLY A 9 -10.11 -2.33 -48.22
C GLY A 9 -9.96 -3.80 -48.72
N ARG A 10 -9.95 -4.75 -47.83
CA ARG A 10 -9.89 -6.19 -48.02
C ARG A 10 -10.89 -6.92 -47.12
N GLU A 11 -11.35 -8.05 -47.58
CA GLU A 11 -12.43 -8.87 -47.02
C GLU A 11 -12.16 -9.46 -45.63
N TYR A 12 -11.08 -9.12 -44.91
CA TYR A 12 -10.71 -9.72 -43.63
C TYR A 12 -10.43 -8.65 -42.59
N ILE A 13 -11.05 -8.81 -41.42
CA ILE A 13 -10.76 -8.04 -40.21
C ILE A 13 -10.18 -9.01 -39.16
N THR A 14 -8.98 -8.74 -38.69
CA THR A 14 -8.41 -9.46 -37.54
C THR A 14 -8.87 -8.77 -36.27
N VAL A 15 -9.61 -9.47 -35.42
CA VAL A 15 -10.02 -9.00 -34.10
C VAL A 15 -9.28 -9.82 -33.05
N VAL A 16 -8.54 -9.16 -32.18
CA VAL A 16 -7.94 -9.78 -31.00
C VAL A 16 -8.87 -9.52 -29.83
N CYS A 17 -9.47 -10.58 -29.29
CA CYS A 17 -10.25 -10.51 -28.07
C CYS A 17 -9.38 -10.97 -26.89
N MET A 18 -9.35 -10.20 -25.83
CA MET A 18 -8.73 -10.56 -24.56
C MET A 18 -9.79 -10.48 -23.49
N GLU A 19 -9.72 -11.40 -22.52
CA GLU A 19 -10.55 -11.33 -21.33
C GLU A 19 -10.18 -10.09 -20.53
N GLY A 20 -11.17 -9.33 -20.10
CA GLY A 20 -10.97 -8.18 -19.20
C GLY A 20 -10.87 -8.64 -17.76
N PRO A 21 -10.34 -7.79 -16.86
CA PRO A 21 -10.28 -8.08 -15.44
C PRO A 21 -11.70 -8.23 -14.85
N GLU A 22 -11.86 -9.14 -13.89
CA GLU A 22 -13.12 -9.35 -13.17
C GLU A 22 -13.35 -8.30 -12.08
N TYR A 23 -12.26 -7.75 -11.54
CA TYR A 23 -12.29 -6.80 -10.44
C TYR A 23 -11.77 -5.43 -10.88
N TYR A 24 -12.17 -4.43 -10.14
CA TYR A 24 -11.57 -3.09 -10.13
C TYR A 24 -11.47 -2.62 -8.68
N THR A 25 -10.57 -1.71 -8.39
CA THR A 25 -10.43 -1.15 -7.07
C THR A 25 -10.82 0.32 -7.04
N LEU A 26 -11.36 0.76 -5.92
CA LEU A 26 -11.56 2.16 -5.59
C LEU A 26 -10.58 2.54 -4.49
N GLN A 27 -10.09 3.77 -4.52
CA GLN A 27 -9.01 4.21 -3.64
C GLN A 27 -9.41 5.46 -2.88
N GLY A 28 -8.90 5.60 -1.66
CA GLY A 28 -9.11 6.77 -0.82
C GLY A 28 -7.94 6.97 0.12
N VAL A 29 -7.54 8.22 0.29
CA VAL A 29 -6.44 8.62 1.16
C VAL A 29 -6.89 9.77 2.04
N ALA A 30 -6.52 9.72 3.32
CA ALA A 30 -6.57 10.84 4.23
C ALA A 30 -5.20 11.00 4.90
N LYS A 31 -4.70 12.22 4.96
CA LYS A 31 -3.39 12.56 5.51
C LYS A 31 -3.49 13.85 6.32
N VAL A 32 -2.76 13.89 7.43
CA VAL A 32 -2.62 15.08 8.27
C VAL A 32 -1.17 15.22 8.72
N GLY A 33 -0.66 16.46 8.75
CA GLY A 33 0.65 16.76 9.32
C GLY A 33 0.64 16.69 10.85
N LYS A 34 1.75 16.29 11.46
CA LYS A 34 1.90 16.18 12.92
C LYS A 34 2.30 17.53 13.53
N GLY A 35 1.48 18.07 14.41
CA GLY A 35 1.79 19.32 15.16
C GLY A 35 1.91 20.56 14.28
N SER A 36 2.96 21.38 14.52
CA SER A 36 3.26 22.59 13.73
C SER A 36 3.98 22.31 12.41
N CYS A 37 4.30 21.07 12.12
CA CYS A 37 4.98 20.68 10.88
C CYS A 37 3.92 20.28 9.85
N GLU A 38 3.81 21.02 8.74
CA GLU A 38 2.90 20.71 7.64
C GLU A 38 3.37 19.49 6.82
N ILE A 39 4.62 19.05 7.03
CA ILE A 39 5.25 17.97 6.27
C ILE A 39 5.16 16.67 7.07
N SER A 40 4.43 15.70 6.55
CA SER A 40 4.39 14.33 7.07
C SER A 40 5.57 13.53 6.54
N GLY A 41 6.17 12.70 7.38
CA GLY A 41 7.18 11.71 6.99
C GLY A 41 6.65 10.56 6.13
N ASP A 42 5.33 10.43 6.05
CA ASP A 42 4.67 9.34 5.34
C ASP A 42 4.51 9.64 3.85
N ASN A 43 4.72 8.65 3.03
CA ASN A 43 4.40 8.68 1.61
C ASN A 43 3.68 7.40 1.18
N PHE A 44 2.98 7.48 0.05
CA PHE A 44 2.23 6.35 -0.49
C PHE A 44 2.32 6.34 -2.02
N MET A 45 2.10 5.16 -2.59
CA MET A 45 1.89 4.98 -4.01
C MET A 45 0.57 4.27 -4.28
N MET A 46 0.02 4.53 -5.46
CA MET A 46 -1.10 3.80 -6.04
C MET A 46 -0.84 3.68 -7.54
N LEU A 47 -0.66 2.47 -8.05
CA LEU A 47 -0.09 2.24 -9.36
C LEU A 47 -0.75 1.06 -10.06
N ASP A 48 -1.07 1.23 -11.34
CA ASP A 48 -1.46 0.12 -12.20
C ASP A 48 -0.20 -0.60 -12.69
N LEU A 49 -0.13 -1.89 -12.40
CA LEU A 49 1.03 -2.73 -12.69
C LEU A 49 0.80 -3.61 -13.92
N PRO A 50 1.87 -4.07 -14.59
CA PRO A 50 1.76 -5.01 -15.70
C PRO A 50 0.97 -6.28 -15.32
N GLY A 51 0.25 -6.86 -16.28
CA GLY A 51 -0.48 -8.10 -16.11
C GLY A 51 -1.83 -7.96 -15.40
N GLY A 52 -2.41 -6.75 -15.34
CA GLY A 52 -3.72 -6.51 -14.72
C GLY A 52 -3.67 -6.56 -13.21
N LYS A 53 -2.59 -6.09 -12.64
CA LYS A 53 -2.41 -5.93 -11.20
C LYS A 53 -2.50 -4.47 -10.81
N GLN A 54 -2.79 -4.21 -9.54
CA GLN A 54 -2.76 -2.87 -8.96
C GLN A 54 -1.98 -2.89 -7.65
N GLY A 55 -0.99 -1.99 -7.54
CA GLY A 55 -0.14 -1.84 -6.37
C GLY A 55 -0.56 -0.65 -5.51
N VAL A 56 -0.62 -0.86 -4.21
CA VAL A 56 -0.77 0.19 -3.20
C VAL A 56 0.32 0.00 -2.16
N ALA A 57 1.03 1.06 -1.80
CA ALA A 57 1.99 0.97 -0.70
C ALA A 57 2.00 2.24 0.14
N LEU A 58 2.31 2.06 1.43
CA LEU A 58 2.66 3.11 2.38
C LEU A 58 4.12 2.93 2.80
N SER A 59 4.81 4.03 2.98
CA SER A 59 6.15 4.09 3.57
C SER A 59 6.23 5.24 4.55
N ASP A 60 6.73 4.97 5.74
CA ASP A 60 7.01 5.95 6.77
C ASP A 60 8.51 6.04 6.98
N GLY A 61 9.07 7.26 6.85
CA GLY A 61 10.49 7.54 7.03
C GLY A 61 10.84 7.77 8.49
N MET A 62 12.09 7.51 8.85
CA MET A 62 12.58 7.65 10.21
C MET A 62 12.45 9.07 10.75
N GLY A 63 11.69 9.24 11.84
CA GLY A 63 11.58 10.51 12.57
C GLY A 63 10.43 11.38 12.06
N SER A 64 10.68 12.69 11.87
CA SER A 64 9.65 13.64 11.44
C SER A 64 10.23 14.74 10.56
N GLY A 65 9.36 15.43 9.82
CA GLY A 65 9.71 16.58 8.99
C GLY A 65 10.35 16.22 7.65
N GLU A 66 11.10 17.17 7.07
CA GLU A 66 11.62 17.04 5.70
C GLU A 66 12.54 15.86 5.47
N ARG A 67 13.30 15.43 6.48
CA ARG A 67 14.22 14.30 6.34
C ARG A 67 13.45 13.00 6.19
N ALA A 68 12.51 12.74 7.10
CA ALA A 68 11.66 11.56 7.05
C ALA A 68 10.84 11.51 5.74
N CYS A 69 10.30 12.67 5.33
CA CYS A 69 9.60 12.81 4.07
C CYS A 69 10.47 12.45 2.85
N ARG A 70 11.72 12.91 2.81
CA ARG A 70 12.65 12.56 1.71
C ARG A 70 13.00 11.09 1.68
N GLU A 71 13.13 10.45 2.84
CA GLU A 71 13.44 9.02 2.93
C GLU A 71 12.29 8.16 2.42
N SER A 72 11.08 8.42 2.90
CA SER A 72 9.90 7.70 2.44
C SER A 72 9.57 7.98 0.97
N THR A 73 9.81 9.21 0.49
CA THR A 73 9.67 9.56 -0.93
C THR A 73 10.60 8.72 -1.79
N LEU A 74 11.90 8.67 -1.43
CA LEU A 74 12.88 7.88 -2.17
C LEU A 74 12.49 6.40 -2.21
N VAL A 75 12.00 5.85 -1.11
CA VAL A 75 11.56 4.45 -1.04
C VAL A 75 10.38 4.21 -1.97
N ILE A 76 9.39 5.09 -1.96
CA ILE A 76 8.21 4.98 -2.82
C ILE A 76 8.58 5.13 -4.30
N GLU A 77 9.38 6.12 -4.67
CA GLU A 77 9.84 6.33 -6.05
C GLU A 77 10.60 5.12 -6.59
N LEU A 78 11.55 4.58 -5.81
CA LEU A 78 12.29 3.37 -6.20
C LEU A 78 11.38 2.15 -6.31
N LEU A 79 10.38 2.04 -5.44
CA LEU A 79 9.41 0.94 -5.48
C LEU A 79 8.56 1.02 -6.74
N GLU A 80 8.05 2.21 -7.08
CA GLU A 80 7.29 2.47 -8.32
C GLU A 80 8.12 2.08 -9.55
N GLU A 81 9.34 2.61 -9.68
CA GLU A 81 10.21 2.34 -10.83
C GLU A 81 10.50 0.84 -11.01
N LEU A 82 10.79 0.14 -9.92
CA LEU A 82 11.08 -1.30 -9.98
C LEU A 82 9.84 -2.12 -10.34
N LEU A 83 8.68 -1.80 -9.77
CA LEU A 83 7.43 -2.51 -10.07
C LEU A 83 6.94 -2.25 -11.50
N GLU A 84 7.04 -1.01 -11.99
CA GLU A 84 6.73 -0.67 -13.39
C GLU A 84 7.67 -1.38 -14.37
N ALA A 85 8.94 -1.54 -14.01
CA ALA A 85 9.91 -2.32 -14.77
C ALA A 85 9.64 -3.84 -14.72
N GLY A 86 8.65 -4.29 -13.96
CA GLY A 86 8.23 -5.68 -13.86
C GLY A 86 9.06 -6.53 -12.91
N PHE A 87 9.82 -5.93 -12.00
CA PHE A 87 10.49 -6.69 -10.94
C PHE A 87 9.47 -7.29 -9.98
N PRO A 88 9.69 -8.55 -9.54
CA PRO A 88 8.86 -9.14 -8.48
C PRO A 88 8.91 -8.30 -7.20
N GLU A 89 7.80 -8.15 -6.53
CA GLU A 89 7.58 -7.27 -5.38
C GLU A 89 8.62 -7.48 -4.27
N LYS A 90 8.85 -8.74 -3.90
CA LYS A 90 9.84 -9.09 -2.87
C LYS A 90 11.27 -8.74 -3.29
N MET A 91 11.59 -8.88 -4.59
CA MET A 91 12.90 -8.51 -5.13
C MET A 91 13.08 -6.98 -5.10
N ALA A 92 12.06 -6.23 -5.49
CA ALA A 92 12.08 -4.78 -5.43
C ALA A 92 12.38 -4.27 -4.01
N ILE A 93 11.67 -4.78 -3.00
CA ILE A 93 11.91 -4.45 -1.59
C ILE A 93 13.34 -4.80 -1.16
N GLN A 94 13.88 -5.96 -1.55
CA GLN A 94 15.24 -6.35 -1.21
C GLN A 94 16.31 -5.49 -1.88
N MET A 95 16.08 -5.05 -3.12
CA MET A 95 16.98 -4.13 -3.83
C MET A 95 17.01 -2.76 -3.14
N ILE A 96 15.86 -2.23 -2.77
CA ILE A 96 15.74 -0.98 -2.02
C ILE A 96 16.45 -1.10 -0.67
N ASN A 97 16.18 -2.16 0.08
CA ASN A 97 16.86 -2.44 1.35
C ASN A 97 18.39 -2.45 1.20
N THR A 98 18.91 -3.13 0.18
CA THR A 98 20.34 -3.20 -0.09
C THR A 98 20.92 -1.81 -0.38
N THR A 99 20.22 -1.00 -1.17
CA THR A 99 20.61 0.37 -1.49
C THR A 99 20.69 1.24 -0.24
N LEU A 100 19.72 1.14 0.65
CA LEU A 100 19.69 1.90 1.90
C LEU A 100 20.79 1.48 2.87
N VAL A 101 21.09 0.18 2.97
CA VAL A 101 22.13 -0.33 3.88
C VAL A 101 23.52 -0.02 3.39
N MET A 102 23.80 -0.08 2.07
CA MET A 102 25.16 0.04 1.52
C MET A 102 25.62 1.49 1.30
N GLY A 103 24.73 2.44 1.23
CA GLY A 103 25.05 3.77 0.69
C GLY A 103 25.40 4.85 1.71
N ARG A 104 25.44 4.60 3.04
CA ARG A 104 25.39 5.72 3.99
C ARG A 104 26.20 5.53 5.27
N GLU A 105 26.78 6.64 5.76
CA GLU A 105 27.44 6.70 7.07
C GLU A 105 26.45 6.70 8.24
N GLU A 106 25.20 7.13 8.02
CA GLU A 106 24.13 7.14 9.01
C GLU A 106 23.07 6.08 8.67
N ILE A 107 22.51 5.47 9.70
CA ILE A 107 21.41 4.51 9.55
C ILE A 107 20.15 5.28 9.15
N HIS A 108 19.61 4.90 8.00
CA HIS A 108 18.34 5.38 7.49
C HIS A 108 17.44 4.19 7.30
N TYR A 109 16.29 4.22 7.91
CA TYR A 109 15.31 3.17 7.75
C TYR A 109 13.92 3.73 7.45
N SER A 110 13.14 2.96 6.76
CA SER A 110 11.75 3.27 6.47
C SER A 110 10.91 2.02 6.55
N THR A 111 9.63 2.18 6.74
CA THR A 111 8.69 1.07 6.70
C THR A 111 8.21 0.83 5.27
N ILE A 112 7.77 -0.38 4.97
CA ILE A 112 6.98 -0.71 3.77
C ILE A 112 5.76 -1.51 4.20
N ASP A 113 4.59 -1.02 3.82
CA ASP A 113 3.33 -1.75 3.84
C ASP A 113 2.77 -1.75 2.42
N MET A 114 2.73 -2.91 1.77
CA MET A 114 2.35 -3.01 0.36
C MET A 114 1.30 -4.09 0.14
N CYS A 115 0.31 -3.79 -0.69
CA CYS A 115 -0.62 -4.75 -1.26
C CYS A 115 -0.56 -4.68 -2.78
N VAL A 116 -0.39 -5.82 -3.42
CA VAL A 116 -0.56 -5.97 -4.87
C VAL A 116 -1.78 -6.84 -5.12
N PHE A 117 -2.77 -6.25 -5.78
CA PHE A 117 -4.05 -6.88 -6.07
C PHE A 117 -4.10 -7.33 -7.52
N ASP A 118 -4.37 -8.61 -7.74
CA ASP A 118 -4.59 -9.19 -9.07
C ASP A 118 -6.06 -9.03 -9.45
N LEU A 119 -6.30 -8.20 -10.48
CA LEU A 119 -7.65 -7.84 -10.93
C LEU A 119 -8.37 -8.98 -11.67
N TYR A 120 -7.68 -10.06 -12.02
CA TYR A 120 -8.31 -11.24 -12.62
C TYR A 120 -8.74 -12.27 -11.59
N SER A 121 -7.90 -12.51 -10.59
CA SER A 121 -8.14 -13.55 -9.59
C SER A 121 -8.76 -13.05 -8.29
N GLY A 122 -8.71 -11.76 -8.01
CA GLY A 122 -9.13 -11.19 -6.73
C GLY A 122 -8.16 -11.47 -5.58
N ILE A 123 -6.93 -11.92 -5.87
CA ILE A 123 -5.93 -12.22 -4.85
C ILE A 123 -5.16 -10.95 -4.51
N GLY A 124 -5.17 -10.56 -3.24
CA GLY A 124 -4.28 -9.56 -2.66
C GLY A 124 -3.04 -10.21 -2.08
N GLU A 125 -1.87 -9.76 -2.52
CA GLU A 125 -0.57 -10.17 -2.02
C GLU A 125 0.00 -9.05 -1.15
N PHE A 126 0.20 -9.33 0.14
CA PHE A 126 0.63 -8.37 1.14
C PHE A 126 2.09 -8.60 1.51
N LEU A 127 2.88 -7.54 1.47
CA LEU A 127 4.29 -7.53 1.86
C LEU A 127 4.53 -6.41 2.85
N LYS A 128 5.13 -6.75 4.00
CA LYS A 128 5.36 -5.78 5.09
C LYS A 128 6.80 -5.85 5.57
N ALA A 129 7.36 -4.68 5.87
CA ALA A 129 8.67 -4.52 6.49
C ALA A 129 8.60 -3.40 7.53
N GLY A 130 8.55 -3.76 8.82
CA GLY A 130 8.47 -2.84 9.95
C GLY A 130 7.23 -1.98 10.01
N ALA A 131 6.19 -2.30 9.25
CA ALA A 131 5.02 -1.46 9.10
C ALA A 131 3.94 -1.76 10.16
N SER A 132 3.08 -0.77 10.41
CA SER A 132 1.89 -0.88 11.27
C SER A 132 0.89 -1.91 10.77
N SER A 133 -0.16 -2.18 11.52
CA SER A 133 -1.20 -3.14 11.15
C SER A 133 -1.95 -2.73 9.90
N THR A 134 -2.22 -3.69 9.02
CA THR A 134 -3.17 -3.56 7.90
C THR A 134 -4.44 -4.30 8.27
N PHE A 135 -5.59 -3.69 8.02
CA PHE A 135 -6.89 -4.26 8.32
C PHE A 135 -7.60 -4.63 7.01
N ILE A 136 -8.12 -5.85 6.96
CA ILE A 136 -8.99 -6.28 5.87
C ILE A 136 -10.40 -6.37 6.44
N LYS A 137 -11.25 -5.38 6.11
CA LYS A 137 -12.65 -5.38 6.48
C LYS A 137 -13.42 -6.16 5.44
N LYS A 138 -14.01 -7.25 5.87
CA LYS A 138 -15.01 -8.03 5.16
C LYS A 138 -16.40 -7.70 5.68
N LYS A 139 -17.44 -8.25 5.06
CA LYS A 139 -18.83 -8.00 5.44
C LYS A 139 -19.07 -8.09 6.97
N ASP A 140 -18.61 -9.18 7.58
CA ASP A 140 -18.93 -9.51 8.99
C ASP A 140 -17.67 -9.61 9.88
N THR A 141 -16.47 -9.52 9.29
CA THR A 141 -15.21 -9.74 10.01
C THR A 141 -14.16 -8.71 9.63
N ILE A 142 -13.20 -8.51 10.53
CA ILE A 142 -11.97 -7.78 10.23
C ILE A 142 -10.80 -8.70 10.52
N GLU A 143 -9.93 -8.85 9.54
CA GLU A 143 -8.65 -9.53 9.69
C GLU A 143 -7.53 -8.51 9.87
N HIS A 144 -6.56 -8.84 10.72
CA HIS A 144 -5.38 -8.01 10.94
C HIS A 144 -4.14 -8.68 10.35
N LEU A 145 -3.42 -7.97 9.53
CA LEU A 145 -2.10 -8.35 9.04
C LEU A 145 -1.04 -7.50 9.76
N ARG A 146 -0.28 -8.12 10.66
CA ARG A 146 0.78 -7.48 11.44
C ARG A 146 2.13 -7.74 10.82
N SER A 147 3.04 -6.78 10.96
CA SER A 147 4.44 -6.98 10.65
C SER A 147 5.20 -7.46 11.88
N THR A 148 6.07 -8.43 11.67
CA THR A 148 7.05 -8.91 12.66
C THR A 148 8.48 -8.67 12.21
N SER A 149 8.64 -8.24 10.96
CA SER A 149 9.93 -7.93 10.33
C SER A 149 10.44 -6.54 10.74
N LEU A 150 11.74 -6.35 10.56
CA LEU A 150 12.38 -5.05 10.73
C LEU A 150 12.07 -4.11 9.55
N PRO A 151 12.14 -2.78 9.75
CA PRO A 151 12.10 -1.83 8.66
C PRO A 151 13.23 -2.05 7.64
N ILE A 152 13.03 -1.58 6.41
CA ILE A 152 14.09 -1.57 5.40
C ILE A 152 15.21 -0.60 5.79
N GLY A 153 16.44 -0.94 5.44
CA GLY A 153 17.63 -0.13 5.76
C GLY A 153 18.30 -0.48 7.09
N VAL A 154 17.69 -1.35 7.93
CA VAL A 154 18.25 -1.72 9.25
C VAL A 154 19.25 -2.87 9.14
N VAL A 155 18.96 -3.87 8.33
CA VAL A 155 19.76 -5.10 8.22
C VAL A 155 20.05 -5.47 6.77
N HIS A 156 21.22 -6.05 6.52
CA HIS A 156 21.60 -6.47 5.17
C HIS A 156 20.68 -7.56 4.59
N LYS A 157 20.25 -8.50 5.40
CA LYS A 157 19.33 -9.55 4.99
C LYS A 157 18.00 -9.34 5.67
N LEU A 158 17.09 -8.75 4.94
CA LEU A 158 15.73 -8.48 5.39
C LEU A 158 14.84 -9.70 5.13
N ASP A 159 14.10 -10.12 6.15
CA ASP A 159 12.98 -11.06 5.98
C ASP A 159 11.69 -10.25 5.95
N VAL A 160 11.01 -10.27 4.81
CA VAL A 160 9.78 -9.51 4.55
C VAL A 160 8.60 -10.40 4.91
N ASP A 161 7.70 -9.90 5.77
CA ASP A 161 6.44 -10.59 6.04
C ASP A 161 5.62 -10.65 4.75
N HIS A 162 5.06 -11.83 4.45
CA HIS A 162 4.33 -12.07 3.22
C HIS A 162 3.06 -12.88 3.48
N ALA A 163 1.93 -12.39 2.97
CA ALA A 163 0.65 -13.07 3.07
C ALA A 163 -0.15 -12.90 1.78
N LYS A 164 -1.01 -13.89 1.46
CA LYS A 164 -1.97 -13.81 0.35
C LYS A 164 -3.38 -13.96 0.90
N ARG A 165 -4.30 -13.17 0.37
CA ARG A 165 -5.72 -13.24 0.74
C ARG A 165 -6.61 -13.14 -0.48
N GLN A 166 -7.65 -13.96 -0.51
CA GLN A 166 -8.74 -13.78 -1.43
C GLN A 166 -9.60 -12.60 -0.96
N LEU A 167 -9.74 -11.60 -1.81
CA LEU A 167 -10.60 -10.45 -1.60
C LEU A 167 -11.83 -10.57 -2.51
N GLU A 168 -12.94 -10.04 -2.02
CA GLU A 168 -14.25 -10.11 -2.68
C GLU A 168 -14.82 -8.69 -2.86
N ASP A 169 -15.88 -8.59 -3.64
CA ASP A 169 -16.59 -7.31 -3.83
C ASP A 169 -17.09 -6.74 -2.49
N GLY A 170 -16.76 -5.49 -2.24
CA GLY A 170 -17.10 -4.80 -1.00
C GLY A 170 -16.09 -4.96 0.14
N ASP A 171 -15.03 -5.75 -0.02
CA ASP A 171 -13.94 -5.81 0.95
C ASP A 171 -13.11 -4.53 0.92
N PHE A 172 -12.62 -4.11 2.10
CA PHE A 172 -11.69 -2.97 2.23
C PHE A 172 -10.34 -3.45 2.74
N VAL A 173 -9.28 -3.00 2.09
CA VAL A 173 -7.92 -3.05 2.61
C VAL A 173 -7.58 -1.67 3.17
N ILE A 174 -7.34 -1.59 4.48
CA ILE A 174 -7.08 -0.34 5.21
C ILE A 174 -5.67 -0.41 5.76
N MET A 175 -4.79 0.42 5.22
CA MET A 175 -3.41 0.58 5.64
C MET A 175 -3.29 1.86 6.45
N VAL A 176 -2.53 1.81 7.54
CA VAL A 176 -2.28 2.96 8.41
C VAL A 176 -0.80 3.05 8.75
N THR A 177 -0.32 4.27 8.94
CA THR A 177 1.04 4.52 9.46
C THR A 177 1.03 4.53 11.00
N ASP A 178 2.21 4.54 11.60
CA ASP A 178 2.36 4.61 13.05
C ASP A 178 1.76 5.89 13.64
N GLY A 179 1.75 6.99 12.88
CA GLY A 179 1.11 8.23 13.29
C GLY A 179 -0.37 8.09 13.65
N ILE A 180 -1.10 7.19 12.99
CA ILE A 180 -2.49 6.85 13.34
C ILE A 180 -2.53 5.98 14.60
N MET A 181 -1.64 5.01 14.70
CA MET A 181 -1.58 4.11 15.85
C MET A 181 -1.16 4.86 17.12
N ASP A 182 -0.19 5.75 17.03
CA ASP A 182 0.32 6.57 18.14
C ASP A 182 -0.69 7.58 18.70
N ALA A 183 -1.67 7.97 17.90
CA ALA A 183 -2.76 8.83 18.34
C ALA A 183 -3.80 8.10 19.22
N LEU A 184 -3.75 6.77 19.27
CA LEU A 184 -4.62 5.93 20.07
C LEU A 184 -3.95 5.49 21.39
N PRO A 185 -4.72 5.19 22.45
CA PRO A 185 -4.18 4.71 23.73
C PRO A 185 -3.30 3.47 23.57
N VAL A 186 -2.12 3.51 24.19
CA VAL A 186 -1.13 2.43 24.11
C VAL A 186 -1.72 1.12 24.65
N GLY A 187 -1.58 0.06 23.86
CA GLY A 187 -2.06 -1.28 24.18
C GLY A 187 -3.48 -1.57 23.72
N GLU A 188 -4.24 -0.57 23.27
CA GLU A 188 -5.61 -0.72 22.78
C GLU A 188 -5.77 -0.31 21.29
N GLN A 189 -4.68 0.09 20.63
CA GLN A 189 -4.70 0.68 19.29
C GLN A 189 -5.44 -0.18 18.26
N ASP A 190 -5.04 -1.46 18.13
CA ASP A 190 -5.65 -2.38 17.17
C ASP A 190 -7.16 -2.57 17.43
N VAL A 191 -7.55 -2.72 18.72
CA VAL A 191 -8.94 -2.95 19.13
C VAL A 191 -9.81 -1.72 18.88
N LEU A 192 -9.29 -0.54 19.19
CA LEU A 192 -10.01 0.72 18.98
C LEU A 192 -10.17 1.00 17.49
N LEU A 193 -9.11 0.83 16.71
CA LEU A 193 -9.17 1.02 15.26
C LEU A 193 -10.11 0.01 14.58
N GLU A 194 -10.08 -1.26 15.00
CA GLU A 194 -11.05 -2.26 14.58
C GLU A 194 -12.48 -1.84 14.91
N THR A 195 -12.71 -1.28 16.09
CA THR A 195 -14.04 -0.80 16.53
C THR A 195 -14.53 0.33 15.65
N ILE A 196 -13.66 1.30 15.34
CA ILE A 196 -13.96 2.42 14.41
C ILE A 196 -14.33 1.87 13.03
N ILE A 197 -13.53 0.96 12.50
CA ILE A 197 -13.74 0.35 11.17
C ILE A 197 -15.05 -0.46 11.13
N LYS A 198 -15.35 -1.23 12.17
CA LYS A 198 -16.61 -2.01 12.27
C LYS A 198 -17.83 -1.13 12.41
N GLY A 199 -17.71 -0.03 13.15
CA GLY A 199 -18.82 0.86 13.48
C GLY A 199 -19.36 1.67 12.30
N THR A 200 -18.78 1.53 11.09
CA THR A 200 -19.19 2.32 9.92
C THR A 200 -19.72 1.45 8.77
N ALA A 201 -20.77 1.95 8.11
CA ALA A 201 -21.35 1.41 6.88
C ALA A 201 -20.86 2.17 5.63
N ILE A 202 -19.81 2.98 5.73
CA ILE A 202 -19.25 3.74 4.63
C ILE A 202 -18.70 2.78 3.57
N ILE A 203 -19.09 3.01 2.31
CA ILE A 203 -18.67 2.22 1.15
C ILE A 203 -17.70 2.98 0.23
N ASN A 204 -17.59 4.30 0.39
CA ASN A 204 -16.64 5.12 -0.37
C ASN A 204 -15.28 5.12 0.34
N PRO A 205 -14.17 4.70 -0.33
CA PRO A 205 -12.86 4.60 0.31
C PRO A 205 -12.31 5.92 0.84
N LYS A 206 -12.57 7.04 0.13
CA LYS A 206 -12.13 8.35 0.57
C LYS A 206 -12.85 8.78 1.84
N GLU A 207 -14.18 8.62 1.87
CA GLU A 207 -14.99 8.91 3.06
C GLU A 207 -14.61 8.00 4.23
N MET A 208 -14.25 6.73 3.97
CA MET A 208 -13.76 5.80 4.97
C MET A 208 -12.44 6.29 5.57
N ALA A 209 -11.47 6.67 4.75
CA ALA A 209 -10.18 7.17 5.21
C ALA A 209 -10.35 8.46 6.05
N GLU A 210 -11.17 9.41 5.58
CA GLU A 210 -11.49 10.66 6.30
C GLU A 210 -12.21 10.38 7.63
N HIS A 211 -13.13 9.41 7.64
CA HIS A 211 -13.85 9.00 8.86
C HIS A 211 -12.90 8.42 9.90
N ILE A 212 -12.04 7.47 9.51
CA ILE A 212 -11.05 6.85 10.41
C ILE A 212 -10.15 7.95 11.00
N LEU A 213 -9.56 8.80 10.15
CA LEU A 213 -8.69 9.89 10.58
C LEU A 213 -9.39 10.82 11.59
N LYS A 214 -10.64 11.22 11.32
CA LYS A 214 -11.42 12.07 12.20
C LYS A 214 -11.71 11.42 13.54
N GLN A 215 -12.02 10.11 13.57
CA GLN A 215 -12.31 9.39 14.82
C GLN A 215 -11.07 9.21 15.68
N VAL A 216 -9.91 9.01 15.08
CA VAL A 216 -8.62 8.86 15.77
C VAL A 216 -8.13 10.19 16.36
N LEU A 217 -8.43 11.33 15.72
CA LEU A 217 -8.01 12.66 16.17
C LEU A 217 -8.96 13.34 17.18
N ASN A 218 -10.13 12.76 17.47
CA ASN A 218 -11.08 13.29 18.48
C ASN A 218 -10.94 12.59 19.82
#